data_56549d34e69335752349ca50214035f3
#
_entry.id   56549d34e69335752349ca50214035f3
#
_cell.length_a   1.000
_cell.length_b   1.000
_cell.length_c   1.000
_cell.angle_alpha   90.00
_cell.angle_beta   90.00
_cell.angle_gamma   90.00
#
_symmetry.space_group_name_H-M   'P 1'
#
loop_
_entity.id
_entity.type
_entity.pdbx_description
1 polymer ?
#
loop_
_entity_poly.entity_id
_entity_poly.type
_entity_poly.pdbx_seq_one_letter_code
_entity_poly.pdbx_strand_id
1 'polypeptide(L)'
;VVNWFKKNKRDLPWRNTSPWGVMVSEYMLQQTPVNRVLPKWHEWMERWPTPKHLASATPAQVITAWGRLGYPRRALRLHAAAQIIAEDFNNQVPEDQETLQLLPGIGEYTAAAIAAFAFEQRSLVMDVNIRRLLVRAIDGQEHPKPAPTAQEKARRLAILPTKNAHVWAAATMELGALVCTSKNPSCELCPIIGQCNWRKNGYPRTELVRKSQDWQGTDRKCRGTIVQALRENESLTESAIKKLWPDESQVEKALKTLLEDQLIQALPRRRYRLPQ
;
A
#
# COMPACT_ATOMS: atom_id res chain seq x y z
N VAL A 1 -19.38 -8.42 -13.36
CA VAL A 1 -18.53 -8.14 -12.19
C VAL A 1 -19.22 -7.15 -11.24
N VAL A 2 -19.74 -6.00 -11.72
CA VAL A 2 -20.36 -4.95 -10.89
C VAL A 2 -21.57 -5.47 -10.08
N ASN A 3 -22.47 -6.25 -10.70
CA ASN A 3 -23.62 -6.82 -9.99
C ASN A 3 -23.21 -7.81 -8.89
N TRP A 4 -22.15 -8.58 -9.10
CA TRP A 4 -21.58 -9.44 -8.09
C TRP A 4 -20.99 -8.59 -6.94
N PHE A 5 -20.26 -7.54 -7.24
CA PHE A 5 -19.66 -6.62 -6.27
C PHE A 5 -20.70 -5.99 -5.36
N LYS A 6 -21.81 -5.52 -5.90
CA LYS A 6 -22.91 -4.94 -5.09
C LYS A 6 -23.41 -5.88 -3.99
N LYS A 7 -23.39 -7.20 -4.25
CA LYS A 7 -23.88 -8.23 -3.33
C LYS A 7 -22.80 -8.79 -2.38
N ASN A 8 -21.53 -8.77 -2.80
CA ASN A 8 -20.45 -9.53 -2.14
C ASN A 8 -19.30 -8.66 -1.63
N LYS A 9 -19.33 -7.34 -1.86
CA LYS A 9 -18.25 -6.44 -1.42
C LYS A 9 -18.09 -6.47 0.09
N ARG A 10 -16.85 -6.48 0.56
CA ARG A 10 -16.54 -6.26 1.97
C ARG A 10 -16.95 -4.85 2.38
N ASP A 11 -17.37 -4.69 3.61
CA ASP A 11 -17.55 -3.38 4.21
C ASP A 11 -16.18 -2.84 4.65
N LEU A 12 -15.67 -1.89 3.87
CA LEU A 12 -14.37 -1.26 4.11
C LEU A 12 -14.59 0.24 4.30
N PRO A 13 -14.17 0.83 5.44
CA PRO A 13 -14.52 2.20 5.81
C PRO A 13 -14.00 3.25 4.83
N TRP A 14 -12.88 2.98 4.15
CA TRP A 14 -12.33 3.87 3.13
C TRP A 14 -13.10 3.92 1.80
N ARG A 15 -14.21 3.17 1.68
CA ARG A 15 -15.14 3.28 0.55
C ARG A 15 -16.18 4.38 0.70
N ASN A 16 -16.40 4.86 1.94
CA ASN A 16 -17.34 5.92 2.28
C ASN A 16 -16.65 6.91 3.21
N THR A 17 -15.67 7.64 2.70
CA THR A 17 -14.88 8.59 3.48
C THR A 17 -14.44 9.77 2.62
N SER A 18 -13.79 10.75 3.23
CA SER A 18 -13.19 11.88 2.53
C SER A 18 -12.06 11.44 1.58
N PRO A 19 -11.66 12.25 0.59
CA PRO A 19 -10.49 12.00 -0.24
C PRO A 19 -9.21 11.75 0.58
N TRP A 20 -9.07 12.43 1.72
CA TRP A 20 -7.99 12.18 2.66
C TRP A 20 -8.01 10.76 3.23
N GLY A 21 -9.18 10.29 3.67
CA GLY A 21 -9.33 8.93 4.18
C GLY A 21 -9.01 7.86 3.14
N VAL A 22 -9.39 8.07 1.87
CA VAL A 22 -9.00 7.21 0.74
C VAL A 22 -7.47 7.22 0.58
N MET A 23 -6.84 8.41 0.56
CA MET A 23 -5.38 8.54 0.42
C MET A 23 -4.64 7.82 1.55
N VAL A 24 -5.05 8.00 2.81
CA VAL A 24 -4.48 7.28 3.96
C VAL A 24 -4.57 5.77 3.77
N SER A 25 -5.72 5.25 3.32
CA SER A 25 -5.88 3.82 3.07
C SER A 25 -4.94 3.31 1.98
N GLU A 26 -4.77 4.05 0.88
CA GLU A 26 -3.89 3.67 -0.23
C GLU A 26 -2.42 3.60 0.21
N TYR A 27 -1.95 4.52 1.07
CA TYR A 27 -0.62 4.41 1.65
C TYR A 27 -0.46 3.21 2.58
N MET A 28 -1.47 2.93 3.40
CA MET A 28 -1.42 1.81 4.34
C MET A 28 -1.51 0.46 3.65
N LEU A 29 -2.30 0.36 2.57
CA LEU A 29 -2.51 -0.88 1.81
C LEU A 29 -1.33 -1.28 0.91
N GLN A 30 -0.36 -0.39 0.67
CA GLN A 30 0.86 -0.76 -0.05
C GLN A 30 1.54 -1.97 0.63
N GLN A 31 1.47 -3.15 0.02
CA GLN A 31 2.05 -4.41 0.53
C GLN A 31 1.62 -4.81 1.96
N THR A 32 0.48 -4.30 2.44
CA THR A 32 -0.04 -4.64 3.76
C THR A 32 -1.46 -5.18 3.63
N PRO A 33 -1.76 -6.36 4.22
CA PRO A 33 -3.10 -6.95 4.18
C PRO A 33 -4.16 -6.08 4.86
N VAL A 34 -5.39 -6.12 4.32
CA VAL A 34 -6.55 -5.33 4.78
C VAL A 34 -6.82 -5.50 6.28
N ASN A 35 -6.76 -6.72 6.80
CA ASN A 35 -7.00 -7.01 8.23
C ASN A 35 -6.02 -6.32 9.19
N ARG A 36 -4.82 -6.01 8.73
CA ARG A 36 -3.83 -5.24 9.50
C ARG A 36 -4.02 -3.74 9.34
N VAL A 37 -4.52 -3.29 8.19
CA VAL A 37 -4.75 -1.88 7.90
C VAL A 37 -6.00 -1.37 8.60
N LEU A 38 -7.08 -2.15 8.61
CA LEU A 38 -8.39 -1.73 9.09
C LEU A 38 -8.37 -1.07 10.50
N PRO A 39 -7.83 -1.70 11.55
CA PRO A 39 -7.77 -1.06 12.88
C PRO A 39 -6.90 0.20 12.89
N LYS A 40 -5.79 0.20 12.15
CA LYS A 40 -4.87 1.34 12.09
C LYS A 40 -5.44 2.53 11.32
N TRP A 41 -6.21 2.27 10.29
CA TRP A 41 -6.89 3.32 9.55
C TRP A 41 -7.89 4.08 10.44
N HIS A 42 -8.69 3.37 11.27
CA HIS A 42 -9.60 3.99 12.22
C HIS A 42 -8.85 4.87 13.23
N GLU A 43 -7.78 4.34 13.88
CA GLU A 43 -6.94 5.10 14.81
C GLU A 43 -6.37 6.37 14.16
N TRP A 44 -5.97 6.29 12.89
CA TRP A 44 -5.39 7.42 12.16
C TRP A 44 -6.43 8.45 11.78
N MET A 45 -7.61 8.02 11.31
CA MET A 45 -8.68 8.95 10.94
C MET A 45 -9.28 9.67 12.15
N GLU A 46 -9.33 9.01 13.30
CA GLU A 46 -9.71 9.64 14.56
C GLU A 46 -8.68 10.68 15.01
N ARG A 47 -7.40 10.32 14.94
CA ARG A 47 -6.31 11.19 15.40
C ARG A 47 -6.00 12.31 14.42
N TRP A 48 -6.04 12.05 13.12
CA TRP A 48 -5.67 12.97 12.05
C TRP A 48 -6.71 12.98 10.92
N PRO A 49 -7.89 13.57 11.17
CA PRO A 49 -9.02 13.53 10.22
C PRO A 49 -8.79 14.35 8.94
N THR A 50 -7.76 15.20 8.89
CA THR A 50 -7.40 16.00 7.70
C THR A 50 -5.89 16.06 7.50
N PRO A 51 -5.40 16.42 6.30
CA PRO A 51 -3.96 16.61 6.05
C PRO A 51 -3.29 17.54 7.05
N LYS A 52 -3.90 18.69 7.39
CA LYS A 52 -3.37 19.67 8.33
C LYS A 52 -3.14 19.08 9.74
N HIS A 53 -4.03 18.20 10.20
CA HIS A 53 -3.83 17.53 11.48
C HIS A 53 -2.61 16.61 11.46
N LEU A 54 -2.41 15.84 10.39
CA LEU A 54 -1.22 15.01 10.26
C LEU A 54 0.05 15.87 10.08
N ALA A 55 -0.03 16.93 9.28
CA ALA A 55 1.09 17.84 9.04
C ALA A 55 1.65 18.48 10.33
N SER A 56 0.80 18.70 11.33
CA SER A 56 1.21 19.25 12.63
C SER A 56 1.81 18.23 13.59
N ALA A 57 1.78 16.94 13.25
CA ALA A 57 2.36 15.88 14.08
C ALA A 57 3.89 15.85 13.92
N THR A 58 4.61 15.42 14.97
CA THR A 58 6.04 15.14 14.82
C THR A 58 6.28 13.82 14.08
N PRO A 59 7.40 13.67 13.36
CA PRO A 59 7.77 12.41 12.74
C PRO A 59 7.76 11.22 13.72
N ALA A 60 8.19 11.44 14.98
CA ALA A 60 8.13 10.42 16.03
C ALA A 60 6.70 9.94 16.30
N GLN A 61 5.74 10.87 16.40
CA GLN A 61 4.32 10.52 16.58
C GLN A 61 3.79 9.71 15.40
N VAL A 62 4.13 10.11 14.18
CA VAL A 62 3.72 9.45 12.94
C VAL A 62 4.28 8.03 12.85
N ILE A 63 5.59 7.85 13.11
CA ILE A 63 6.23 6.53 13.11
C ILE A 63 5.64 5.64 14.21
N THR A 64 5.38 6.20 15.39
CA THR A 64 4.80 5.45 16.51
C THR A 64 3.39 4.97 16.18
N ALA A 65 2.53 5.85 15.68
CA ALA A 65 1.17 5.50 15.27
C ALA A 65 1.10 4.50 14.11
N TRP A 66 2.08 4.54 13.19
CA TRP A 66 2.17 3.56 12.11
C TRP A 66 2.33 2.12 12.62
N GLY A 67 2.96 1.96 13.76
CA GLY A 67 3.08 0.68 14.43
C GLY A 67 3.71 -0.39 13.56
N ARG A 68 3.10 -1.57 13.57
CA ARG A 68 3.60 -2.76 12.88
C ARG A 68 3.08 -2.94 11.44
N LEU A 69 2.60 -1.90 10.77
CA LEU A 69 2.18 -2.01 9.36
C LEU A 69 3.34 -2.38 8.42
N GLY A 70 4.57 -2.17 8.86
CA GLY A 70 5.78 -2.42 8.07
C GLY A 70 6.14 -1.23 7.16
N TYR A 71 7.37 -1.24 6.66
CA TYR A 71 7.88 -0.18 5.77
C TYR A 71 7.60 1.24 6.30
N PRO A 72 8.13 1.64 7.46
CA PRO A 72 7.77 2.88 8.17
C PRO A 72 8.07 4.16 7.37
N ARG A 73 8.93 4.10 6.34
CA ARG A 73 9.12 5.22 5.40
C ARG A 73 7.83 5.67 4.72
N ARG A 74 6.83 4.78 4.60
CA ARG A 74 5.52 5.16 4.05
C ARG A 74 4.79 6.16 4.96
N ALA A 75 4.95 6.00 6.28
CA ALA A 75 4.39 6.94 7.24
C ALA A 75 4.99 8.34 7.09
N LEU A 76 6.32 8.43 6.97
CA LEU A 76 7.01 9.70 6.74
C LEU A 76 6.66 10.33 5.39
N ARG A 77 6.51 9.51 4.34
CA ARG A 77 6.06 10.01 3.03
C ARG A 77 4.63 10.54 3.07
N LEU A 78 3.72 9.86 3.76
CA LEU A 78 2.36 10.34 3.96
C LEU A 78 2.35 11.63 4.79
N HIS A 79 3.20 11.74 5.80
CA HIS A 79 3.37 12.95 6.59
C HIS A 79 3.87 14.13 5.74
N ALA A 80 4.92 13.93 4.94
CA ALA A 80 5.43 14.94 4.03
C ALA A 80 4.39 15.34 2.95
N ALA A 81 3.64 14.37 2.42
CA ALA A 81 2.53 14.67 1.51
C ALA A 81 1.43 15.49 2.20
N ALA A 82 1.13 15.20 3.47
CA ALA A 82 0.15 15.97 4.25
C ALA A 82 0.59 17.41 4.49
N GLN A 83 1.89 17.65 4.71
CA GLN A 83 2.46 19.01 4.84
C GLN A 83 2.26 19.79 3.55
N ILE A 84 2.65 19.24 2.40
CA ILE A 84 2.46 19.86 1.09
C ILE A 84 0.96 20.13 0.83
N ILE A 85 0.07 19.18 1.12
CA ILE A 85 -1.36 19.36 0.91
C ILE A 85 -1.92 20.47 1.81
N ALA A 86 -1.46 20.54 3.05
CA ALA A 86 -1.91 21.60 3.98
C ALA A 86 -1.44 23.00 3.56
N GLU A 87 -0.21 23.12 3.04
CA GLU A 87 0.44 24.37 2.67
C GLU A 87 0.02 24.84 1.27
N ASP A 88 0.10 23.97 0.26
CA ASP A 88 0.00 24.36 -1.15
C ASP A 88 -1.40 24.11 -1.74
N PHE A 89 -2.22 23.25 -1.11
CA PHE A 89 -3.53 22.84 -1.64
C PHE A 89 -4.70 23.14 -0.70
N ASN A 90 -4.59 24.18 0.15
CA ASN A 90 -5.66 24.58 1.06
C ASN A 90 -6.24 23.42 1.89
N ASN A 91 -5.39 22.47 2.33
CA ASN A 91 -5.80 21.28 3.08
C ASN A 91 -6.75 20.34 2.32
N GLN A 92 -6.77 20.39 0.98
CA GLN A 92 -7.58 19.55 0.09
C GLN A 92 -6.68 18.63 -0.71
N VAL A 93 -6.98 17.32 -0.73
CA VAL A 93 -6.26 16.35 -1.58
C VAL A 93 -6.47 16.75 -3.05
N PRO A 94 -5.42 16.89 -3.86
CA PRO A 94 -5.54 17.19 -5.28
C PRO A 94 -6.32 16.12 -6.03
N GLU A 95 -7.13 16.49 -7.01
CA GLU A 95 -7.91 15.55 -7.83
C GLU A 95 -7.12 15.03 -9.03
N ASP A 96 -6.21 15.86 -9.55
CA ASP A 96 -5.46 15.56 -10.76
C ASP A 96 -4.35 14.55 -10.51
N GLN A 97 -4.23 13.53 -11.39
CA GLN A 97 -3.26 12.46 -11.24
C GLN A 97 -1.81 12.92 -11.39
N GLU A 98 -1.54 13.92 -12.23
CA GLU A 98 -0.19 14.44 -12.43
C GLU A 98 0.26 15.15 -11.15
N THR A 99 -0.61 15.99 -10.59
CA THR A 99 -0.38 16.66 -9.31
C THR A 99 -0.21 15.66 -8.15
N LEU A 100 -1.07 14.64 -8.08
CA LEU A 100 -0.95 13.59 -7.07
C LEU A 100 0.41 12.89 -7.13
N GLN A 101 0.96 12.64 -8.33
CA GLN A 101 2.25 11.98 -8.49
C GLN A 101 3.45 12.84 -8.03
N LEU A 102 3.28 14.14 -7.87
CA LEU A 102 4.31 15.02 -7.28
C LEU A 102 4.42 14.85 -5.76
N LEU A 103 3.38 14.30 -5.12
CA LEU A 103 3.38 14.11 -3.67
C LEU A 103 4.28 12.93 -3.25
N PRO A 104 5.02 13.07 -2.13
CA PRO A 104 5.93 12.03 -1.65
C PRO A 104 5.24 10.68 -1.43
N GLY A 105 5.71 9.63 -2.11
CA GLY A 105 5.21 8.26 -1.95
C GLY A 105 4.02 7.88 -2.81
N ILE A 106 3.55 8.77 -3.68
CA ILE A 106 2.53 8.51 -4.67
C ILE A 106 3.18 8.21 -6.01
N GLY A 107 3.03 6.98 -6.47
CA GLY A 107 3.36 6.58 -7.84
C GLY A 107 2.12 6.49 -8.71
N GLU A 108 2.32 6.14 -9.98
CA GLU A 108 1.26 6.03 -10.99
C GLU A 108 0.02 5.24 -10.50
N TYR A 109 0.26 4.08 -9.86
CA TYR A 109 -0.84 3.28 -9.30
C TYR A 109 -1.61 4.04 -8.21
N THR A 110 -0.90 4.61 -7.22
CA THR A 110 -1.56 5.27 -6.08
C THR A 110 -2.31 6.52 -6.53
N ALA A 111 -1.76 7.30 -7.47
CA ALA A 111 -2.45 8.44 -8.05
C ALA A 111 -3.72 8.01 -8.78
N ALA A 112 -3.64 6.97 -9.62
CA ALA A 112 -4.81 6.43 -10.32
C ALA A 112 -5.88 5.89 -9.36
N ALA A 113 -5.49 5.23 -8.27
CA ALA A 113 -6.40 4.71 -7.25
C ALA A 113 -7.10 5.86 -6.48
N ILE A 114 -6.36 6.89 -6.07
CA ILE A 114 -6.93 8.07 -5.40
C ILE A 114 -7.91 8.79 -6.35
N ALA A 115 -7.51 9.07 -7.59
CA ALA A 115 -8.37 9.71 -8.58
C ALA A 115 -9.66 8.90 -8.84
N ALA A 116 -9.55 7.58 -8.92
CA ALA A 116 -10.72 6.71 -9.11
C ALA A 116 -11.61 6.64 -7.88
N PHE A 117 -11.05 6.39 -6.69
CA PHE A 117 -11.84 6.03 -5.50
C PHE A 117 -12.27 7.23 -4.67
N ALA A 118 -11.53 8.35 -4.71
CA ALA A 118 -11.87 9.56 -4.00
C ALA A 118 -12.67 10.56 -4.85
N PHE A 119 -12.43 10.57 -6.16
CA PHE A 119 -12.99 11.59 -7.07
C PHE A 119 -13.79 10.98 -8.23
N GLU A 120 -14.05 9.67 -8.19
CA GLU A 120 -14.85 8.91 -9.18
C GLU A 120 -14.36 9.06 -10.64
N GLN A 121 -13.11 9.50 -10.81
CA GLN A 121 -12.56 9.72 -12.14
C GLN A 121 -12.37 8.42 -12.92
N ARG A 122 -12.45 8.53 -14.24
CA ARG A 122 -12.13 7.43 -15.15
C ARG A 122 -10.62 7.23 -15.22
N SER A 123 -10.09 6.49 -14.27
CA SER A 123 -8.66 6.26 -14.08
C SER A 123 -8.30 4.78 -14.22
N LEU A 124 -7.17 4.47 -14.84
CA LEU A 124 -6.70 3.09 -15.02
C LEU A 124 -5.98 2.58 -13.78
N VAL A 125 -6.72 1.95 -12.89
CA VAL A 125 -6.17 1.34 -11.66
C VAL A 125 -5.57 -0.02 -11.99
N MET A 126 -4.25 -0.15 -11.91
CA MET A 126 -3.48 -1.36 -12.27
C MET A 126 -2.92 -2.08 -11.03
N ASP A 127 -3.80 -2.41 -10.10
CA ASP A 127 -3.44 -3.19 -8.91
C ASP A 127 -3.17 -4.67 -9.25
N VAL A 128 -2.48 -5.37 -8.34
CA VAL A 128 -2.10 -6.79 -8.56
C VAL A 128 -3.32 -7.71 -8.69
N ASN A 129 -4.44 -7.42 -8.04
CA ASN A 129 -5.66 -8.22 -8.10
C ASN A 129 -6.39 -7.98 -9.42
N ILE A 130 -6.53 -6.72 -9.82
CA ILE A 130 -7.11 -6.33 -11.12
C ILE A 130 -6.28 -6.93 -12.25
N ARG A 131 -4.97 -6.76 -12.24
CA ARG A 131 -4.07 -7.28 -13.27
C ARG A 131 -4.17 -8.81 -13.37
N ARG A 132 -4.16 -9.51 -12.27
CA ARG A 132 -4.29 -10.98 -12.25
C ARG A 132 -5.64 -11.43 -12.82
N LEU A 133 -6.74 -10.79 -12.39
CA LEU A 133 -8.08 -11.10 -12.91
C LEU A 133 -8.14 -10.92 -14.42
N LEU A 134 -7.69 -9.75 -14.92
CA LEU A 134 -7.76 -9.41 -16.34
C LEU A 134 -6.83 -10.27 -17.20
N VAL A 135 -5.63 -10.59 -16.72
CA VAL A 135 -4.70 -11.48 -17.44
C VAL A 135 -5.30 -12.89 -17.57
N ARG A 136 -5.92 -13.41 -16.52
CA ARG A 136 -6.61 -14.71 -16.58
C ARG A 136 -7.83 -14.66 -17.48
N ALA A 137 -8.70 -13.69 -17.29
CA ALA A 137 -9.97 -13.62 -17.99
C ALA A 137 -9.81 -13.30 -19.49
N ILE A 138 -8.88 -12.42 -19.85
CA ILE A 138 -8.72 -11.88 -21.20
C ILE A 138 -7.53 -12.51 -21.93
N ASP A 139 -6.35 -12.51 -21.30
CA ASP A 139 -5.13 -12.96 -21.98
C ASP A 139 -4.92 -14.49 -21.86
N GLY A 140 -5.69 -15.18 -21.02
CA GLY A 140 -5.61 -16.63 -20.84
C GLY A 140 -4.34 -17.11 -20.14
N GLN A 141 -3.63 -16.24 -19.41
CA GLN A 141 -2.39 -16.53 -18.68
C GLN A 141 -2.66 -16.58 -17.16
N GLU A 142 -1.88 -17.38 -16.43
CA GLU A 142 -2.07 -17.54 -14.98
C GLU A 142 -1.70 -16.27 -14.19
N HIS A 143 -0.59 -15.63 -14.55
CA HIS A 143 -0.01 -14.49 -13.82
C HIS A 143 0.35 -13.34 -14.75
N PRO A 144 0.17 -12.09 -14.31
CA PRO A 144 0.69 -10.93 -15.03
C PRO A 144 2.23 -10.87 -14.95
N LYS A 145 2.87 -10.18 -15.88
CA LYS A 145 4.30 -9.83 -15.81
C LYS A 145 4.57 -9.03 -14.52
N PRO A 146 5.81 -9.05 -14.00
CA PRO A 146 6.15 -8.33 -12.75
C PRO A 146 5.75 -6.86 -12.76
N ALA A 147 6.05 -6.15 -13.86
CA ALA A 147 5.62 -4.77 -14.08
C ALA A 147 4.63 -4.67 -15.26
N PRO A 148 3.66 -3.74 -15.22
CA PRO A 148 2.77 -3.49 -16.35
C PRO A 148 3.55 -2.91 -17.53
N THR A 149 3.34 -3.48 -18.71
CA THR A 149 3.92 -2.94 -19.96
C THR A 149 3.02 -1.87 -20.56
N ALA A 150 3.58 -0.99 -21.42
CA ALA A 150 2.79 0.00 -22.17
C ALA A 150 1.65 -0.67 -22.97
N GLN A 151 1.93 -1.82 -23.61
CA GLN A 151 0.93 -2.59 -24.34
C GLN A 151 -0.18 -3.14 -23.42
N GLU A 152 0.18 -3.63 -22.21
CA GLU A 152 -0.82 -4.06 -21.23
C GLU A 152 -1.71 -2.87 -20.82
N LYS A 153 -1.11 -1.72 -20.48
CA LYS A 153 -1.87 -0.51 -20.12
C LYS A 153 -2.82 -0.07 -21.23
N ALA A 154 -2.37 -0.01 -22.48
CA ALA A 154 -3.21 0.37 -23.63
C ALA A 154 -4.40 -0.58 -23.78
N ARG A 155 -4.18 -1.91 -23.71
CA ARG A 155 -5.28 -2.90 -23.79
C ARG A 155 -6.28 -2.77 -22.63
N ARG A 156 -5.79 -2.49 -21.40
CA ARG A 156 -6.69 -2.31 -20.23
C ARG A 156 -7.46 -1.01 -20.30
N LEU A 157 -6.84 0.05 -20.82
CA LEU A 157 -7.52 1.33 -21.04
C LEU A 157 -8.65 1.21 -22.07
N ALA A 158 -8.44 0.41 -23.12
CA ALA A 158 -9.46 0.18 -24.16
C ALA A 158 -10.74 -0.51 -23.63
N ILE A 159 -10.63 -1.32 -22.57
CA ILE A 159 -11.78 -2.02 -21.96
C ILE A 159 -12.32 -1.31 -20.72
N LEU A 160 -11.67 -0.22 -20.28
CA LEU A 160 -12.12 0.54 -19.13
C LEU A 160 -13.44 1.25 -19.47
N PRO A 161 -14.52 1.02 -18.70
CA PRO A 161 -15.81 1.63 -18.98
C PRO A 161 -15.75 3.16 -19.05
N THR A 162 -16.56 3.76 -19.91
CA THR A 162 -16.68 5.23 -19.99
C THR A 162 -17.47 5.81 -18.83
N LYS A 163 -18.42 5.02 -18.26
CA LYS A 163 -19.23 5.41 -17.10
C LYS A 163 -18.94 4.48 -15.92
N ASN A 164 -18.93 5.04 -14.71
CA ASN A 164 -18.71 4.29 -13.46
C ASN A 164 -17.41 3.45 -13.46
N ALA A 165 -16.34 3.95 -14.07
CA ALA A 165 -15.06 3.27 -14.15
C ALA A 165 -14.49 2.95 -12.77
N HIS A 166 -14.67 3.83 -11.78
CA HIS A 166 -14.29 3.63 -10.37
C HIS A 166 -15.01 2.44 -9.74
N VAL A 167 -16.31 2.27 -10.00
CA VAL A 167 -17.08 1.10 -9.51
C VAL A 167 -16.58 -0.18 -10.16
N TRP A 168 -16.28 -0.14 -11.48
CA TRP A 168 -15.71 -1.28 -12.18
C TRP A 168 -14.31 -1.65 -11.64
N ALA A 169 -13.47 -0.66 -11.38
CA ALA A 169 -12.15 -0.86 -10.76
C ALA A 169 -12.26 -1.51 -9.37
N ALA A 170 -13.13 -0.97 -8.50
CA ALA A 170 -13.40 -1.55 -7.19
C ALA A 170 -13.96 -2.99 -7.30
N ALA A 171 -14.86 -3.25 -8.24
CA ALA A 171 -15.45 -4.56 -8.44
C ALA A 171 -14.45 -5.60 -8.96
N THR A 172 -13.60 -5.22 -9.90
CA THR A 172 -12.55 -6.11 -10.43
C THR A 172 -11.45 -6.37 -9.39
N MET A 173 -11.09 -5.36 -8.60
CA MET A 173 -10.16 -5.50 -7.48
C MET A 173 -10.70 -6.48 -6.43
N GLU A 174 -11.96 -6.33 -6.02
CA GLU A 174 -12.60 -7.17 -5.02
C GLU A 174 -12.75 -8.62 -5.50
N LEU A 175 -13.19 -8.82 -6.75
CA LEU A 175 -13.27 -10.16 -7.35
C LEU A 175 -11.91 -10.83 -7.43
N GLY A 176 -10.87 -10.07 -7.77
CA GLY A 176 -9.48 -10.55 -7.74
C GLY A 176 -8.99 -10.90 -6.34
N ALA A 177 -9.41 -10.14 -5.32
CA ALA A 177 -8.99 -10.38 -3.93
C ALA A 177 -9.72 -11.57 -3.28
N LEU A 178 -11.01 -11.77 -3.55
CA LEU A 178 -11.85 -12.74 -2.86
C LEU A 178 -12.04 -14.06 -3.62
N VAL A 179 -12.13 -14.01 -4.94
CA VAL A 179 -12.45 -15.19 -5.78
C VAL A 179 -11.28 -15.59 -6.67
N CYS A 180 -10.79 -14.67 -7.51
CA CYS A 180 -9.67 -14.94 -8.41
C CYS A 180 -8.33 -14.75 -7.71
N THR A 181 -8.13 -15.44 -6.58
CA THR A 181 -6.93 -15.35 -5.74
C THR A 181 -5.67 -15.84 -6.45
N SER A 182 -4.49 -15.48 -5.93
CA SER A 182 -3.20 -15.86 -6.52
C SER A 182 -2.98 -17.37 -6.47
N LYS A 183 -3.33 -17.98 -5.33
CA LYS A 183 -3.27 -19.43 -5.10
C LYS A 183 -4.70 -19.93 -4.93
N ASN A 184 -5.02 -21.08 -5.50
CA ASN A 184 -6.32 -21.76 -5.33
C ASN A 184 -7.55 -20.82 -5.55
N PRO A 185 -7.73 -20.26 -6.76
CA PRO A 185 -8.89 -19.42 -7.04
C PRO A 185 -10.19 -20.23 -7.01
N SER A 186 -11.25 -19.67 -6.40
CA SER A 186 -12.59 -20.28 -6.32
C SER A 186 -13.36 -20.00 -7.63
N CYS A 187 -12.94 -20.67 -8.72
CA CYS A 187 -13.46 -20.42 -10.06
C CYS A 187 -14.96 -20.69 -10.20
N GLU A 188 -15.49 -21.65 -9.44
CA GLU A 188 -16.92 -22.00 -9.38
C GLU A 188 -17.81 -20.86 -8.87
N LEU A 189 -17.24 -19.97 -8.04
CA LEU A 189 -17.94 -18.77 -7.53
C LEU A 189 -17.74 -17.53 -8.43
N CYS A 190 -16.97 -17.67 -9.53
CA CYS A 190 -16.60 -16.52 -10.36
C CYS A 190 -17.74 -16.12 -11.30
N PRO A 191 -18.25 -14.88 -11.23
CA PRO A 191 -19.37 -14.43 -12.08
C PRO A 191 -19.03 -14.33 -13.55
N ILE A 192 -17.75 -14.41 -13.93
CA ILE A 192 -17.27 -14.35 -15.31
C ILE A 192 -16.60 -15.66 -15.76
N ILE A 193 -16.86 -16.77 -15.07
CA ILE A 193 -16.22 -18.06 -15.36
C ILE A 193 -16.44 -18.52 -16.80
N GLY A 194 -17.63 -18.31 -17.36
CA GLY A 194 -17.96 -18.67 -18.76
C GLY A 194 -17.18 -17.88 -19.81
N GLN A 195 -16.66 -16.71 -19.45
CA GLN A 195 -15.92 -15.81 -20.34
C GLN A 195 -14.39 -15.88 -20.11
N CYS A 196 -13.93 -16.66 -19.12
CA CYS A 196 -12.53 -16.69 -18.73
C CYS A 196 -11.69 -17.52 -19.70
N ASN A 197 -10.76 -16.88 -20.42
CA ASN A 197 -9.88 -17.54 -21.38
C ASN A 197 -8.87 -18.47 -20.71
N TRP A 198 -8.38 -18.18 -19.50
CA TRP A 198 -7.50 -19.07 -18.75
C TRP A 198 -8.19 -20.43 -18.46
N ARG A 199 -9.47 -20.38 -18.08
CA ARG A 199 -10.28 -21.61 -17.93
C ARG A 199 -10.48 -22.34 -19.25
N LYS A 200 -10.88 -21.60 -20.31
CA LYS A 200 -11.09 -22.17 -21.65
C LYS A 200 -9.86 -22.89 -22.21
N ASN A 201 -8.67 -22.35 -21.84
CA ASN A 201 -7.39 -22.91 -22.24
C ASN A 201 -6.89 -24.06 -21.31
N GLY A 202 -7.74 -24.58 -20.43
CA GLY A 202 -7.38 -25.70 -19.53
C GLY A 202 -6.47 -25.31 -18.37
N TYR A 203 -6.50 -24.03 -17.93
CA TYR A 203 -5.71 -23.50 -16.79
C TYR A 203 -4.18 -23.64 -16.98
N PRO A 204 -3.61 -23.15 -18.08
CA PRO A 204 -2.18 -23.25 -18.29
C PRO A 204 -1.42 -22.61 -17.14
N ARG A 205 -0.46 -23.36 -16.58
CA ARG A 205 0.39 -22.88 -15.48
C ARG A 205 1.62 -22.16 -16.02
N THR A 206 2.03 -21.13 -15.29
CA THR A 206 3.26 -20.39 -15.57
C THR A 206 4.31 -20.79 -14.54
N GLU A 207 5.48 -21.22 -14.98
CA GLU A 207 6.62 -21.49 -14.09
C GLU A 207 7.20 -20.17 -13.55
N LEU A 208 6.54 -19.60 -12.55
CA LEU A 208 7.08 -18.47 -11.79
C LEU A 208 7.74 -19.02 -10.51
N VAL A 209 9.04 -19.20 -10.53
CA VAL A 209 9.83 -19.48 -9.35
C VAL A 209 9.85 -18.20 -8.46
N ARG A 210 8.89 -18.06 -7.58
CA ARG A 210 8.96 -17.06 -6.51
C ARG A 210 9.78 -17.64 -5.38
N LYS A 211 11.02 -17.19 -5.22
CA LYS A 211 11.79 -17.45 -4.00
C LYS A 211 11.07 -16.77 -2.83
N SER A 212 10.56 -17.56 -1.90
CA SER A 212 10.09 -17.02 -0.62
C SER A 212 11.31 -16.53 0.15
N GLN A 213 11.31 -15.28 0.56
CA GLN A 213 12.38 -14.74 1.40
C GLN A 213 12.01 -15.03 2.86
N ASP A 214 12.87 -15.75 3.57
CA ASP A 214 12.69 -15.97 5.00
C ASP A 214 12.70 -14.63 5.75
N TRP A 215 11.78 -14.49 6.68
CA TRP A 215 11.70 -13.26 7.50
C TRP A 215 12.74 -13.25 8.63
N GLN A 216 13.05 -14.43 9.17
CA GLN A 216 14.00 -14.59 10.27
C GLN A 216 15.42 -14.25 9.81
N GLY A 217 16.19 -13.55 10.64
CA GLY A 217 17.58 -13.18 10.35
C GLY A 217 17.79 -12.09 9.28
N THR A 218 16.71 -11.50 8.72
CA THR A 218 16.86 -10.49 7.66
C THR A 218 17.14 -9.09 8.19
N ASP A 219 17.82 -8.26 7.38
CA ASP A 219 18.04 -6.83 7.65
C ASP A 219 16.72 -6.10 7.94
N ARG A 220 15.64 -6.51 7.25
CA ARG A 220 14.30 -5.95 7.49
C ARG A 220 13.80 -6.21 8.89
N LYS A 221 14.01 -7.42 9.43
CA LYS A 221 13.61 -7.78 10.79
C LYS A 221 14.46 -7.02 11.81
N CYS A 222 15.78 -6.97 11.63
CA CYS A 222 16.71 -6.21 12.47
C CYS A 222 16.28 -4.75 12.56
N ARG A 223 16.10 -4.06 11.44
CA ARG A 223 15.60 -2.68 11.38
C ARG A 223 14.25 -2.51 12.07
N GLY A 224 13.33 -3.44 11.87
CA GLY A 224 12.01 -3.44 12.52
C GLY A 224 12.10 -3.56 14.04
N THR A 225 13.01 -4.39 14.55
CA THR A 225 13.27 -4.55 16.00
C THR A 225 13.81 -3.26 16.61
N ILE A 226 14.78 -2.60 15.96
CA ILE A 226 15.34 -1.33 16.43
C ILE A 226 14.27 -0.23 16.48
N VAL A 227 13.50 -0.05 15.40
CA VAL A 227 12.43 0.96 15.36
C VAL A 227 11.34 0.67 16.40
N GLN A 228 11.01 -0.61 16.64
CA GLN A 228 10.04 -0.97 17.68
C GLN A 228 10.55 -0.60 19.07
N ALA A 229 11.81 -0.90 19.39
CA ALA A 229 12.41 -0.53 20.67
C ALA A 229 12.45 1.00 20.89
N LEU A 230 12.69 1.78 19.82
CA LEU A 230 12.67 3.23 19.88
C LEU A 230 11.26 3.85 19.95
N ARG A 231 10.21 3.11 19.64
CA ARG A 231 8.81 3.52 19.92
C ARG A 231 8.44 3.39 21.39
N GLU A 232 9.09 2.47 22.07
CA GLU A 232 8.82 2.13 23.49
C GLU A 232 9.73 2.88 24.44
N ASN A 233 10.78 3.53 23.91
CA ASN A 233 11.77 4.25 24.68
C ASN A 233 12.07 5.61 24.07
N GLU A 234 12.21 6.63 24.89
CA GLU A 234 12.55 7.99 24.44
C GLU A 234 13.87 8.02 23.65
N SER A 235 14.86 7.27 24.11
CA SER A 235 16.13 7.05 23.41
C SER A 235 16.84 5.81 23.94
N LEU A 236 17.67 5.19 23.11
CA LEU A 236 18.50 4.03 23.46
C LEU A 236 19.96 4.31 23.13
N THR A 237 20.89 3.78 23.95
CA THR A 237 22.30 3.76 23.61
C THR A 237 22.59 2.71 22.54
N GLU A 238 23.66 2.90 21.76
CA GLU A 238 24.11 1.91 20.77
C GLU A 238 24.31 0.53 21.39
N SER A 239 24.89 0.47 22.60
CA SER A 239 25.11 -0.80 23.30
C SER A 239 23.79 -1.48 23.71
N ALA A 240 22.75 -0.72 24.06
CA ALA A 240 21.42 -1.26 24.33
C ALA A 240 20.78 -1.80 23.04
N ILE A 241 20.94 -1.11 21.93
CA ILE A 241 20.44 -1.55 20.62
C ILE A 241 21.15 -2.82 20.14
N LYS A 242 22.48 -2.93 20.33
CA LYS A 242 23.26 -4.13 19.97
C LYS A 242 22.77 -5.38 20.72
N LYS A 243 22.25 -5.25 21.94
CA LYS A 243 21.67 -6.38 22.69
C LYS A 243 20.31 -6.87 22.15
N LEU A 244 19.64 -6.10 21.27
CA LEU A 244 18.34 -6.48 20.68
C LEU A 244 18.47 -7.49 19.54
N TRP A 245 19.68 -7.69 19.03
CA TRP A 245 19.91 -8.50 17.83
C TRP A 245 21.26 -9.24 17.92
N PRO A 246 21.32 -10.53 17.53
CA PRO A 246 22.51 -11.36 17.76
C PRO A 246 23.72 -10.96 16.91
N ASP A 247 23.53 -10.35 15.75
CA ASP A 247 24.58 -9.96 14.82
C ASP A 247 24.83 -8.46 14.90
N GLU A 248 25.96 -8.06 15.52
CA GLU A 248 26.33 -6.66 15.67
C GLU A 248 26.60 -5.95 14.33
N SER A 249 27.18 -6.65 13.36
CA SER A 249 27.45 -6.05 12.03
C SER A 249 26.15 -5.70 11.33
N GLN A 250 25.14 -6.54 11.47
CA GLN A 250 23.80 -6.29 10.94
C GLN A 250 23.12 -5.11 11.66
N VAL A 251 23.34 -4.95 12.98
CA VAL A 251 22.86 -3.76 13.71
C VAL A 251 23.50 -2.48 13.20
N GLU A 252 24.82 -2.47 12.99
CA GLU A 252 25.53 -1.30 12.49
C GLU A 252 25.04 -0.89 11.07
N LYS A 253 24.85 -1.86 10.19
CA LYS A 253 24.25 -1.66 8.88
C LYS A 253 22.80 -1.14 9.00
N ALA A 254 22.03 -1.69 9.93
CA ALA A 254 20.65 -1.27 10.17
C ALA A 254 20.59 0.17 10.69
N LEU A 255 21.42 0.55 11.66
CA LEU A 255 21.49 1.92 12.19
C LEU A 255 21.86 2.92 11.08
N LYS A 256 22.89 2.61 10.27
CA LYS A 256 23.28 3.44 9.13
C LYS A 256 22.08 3.69 8.18
N THR A 257 21.44 2.62 7.74
CA THR A 257 20.33 2.73 6.79
C THR A 257 19.06 3.34 7.40
N LEU A 258 18.84 3.22 8.71
CA LEU A 258 17.75 3.88 9.41
C LEU A 258 17.96 5.40 9.54
N LEU A 259 19.21 5.83 9.72
CA LEU A 259 19.59 7.26 9.70
C LEU A 259 19.42 7.86 8.29
N GLU A 260 19.93 7.17 7.27
CA GLU A 260 19.77 7.57 5.84
C GLU A 260 18.27 7.68 5.46
N ASP A 261 17.44 6.79 5.98
CA ASP A 261 16.00 6.77 5.78
C ASP A 261 15.23 7.78 6.66
N GLN A 262 15.94 8.54 7.52
CA GLN A 262 15.35 9.49 8.49
C GLN A 262 14.32 8.86 9.44
N LEU A 263 14.45 7.57 9.69
CA LEU A 263 13.58 6.84 10.62
C LEU A 263 14.03 6.91 12.06
N ILE A 264 15.28 7.28 12.27
CA ILE A 264 15.89 7.53 13.56
C ILE A 264 16.79 8.76 13.51
N GLN A 265 17.09 9.34 14.65
CA GLN A 265 18.01 10.46 14.81
C GLN A 265 19.11 10.09 15.80
N ALA A 266 20.38 10.38 15.45
CA ALA A 266 21.50 10.24 16.35
C ALA A 266 21.54 11.41 17.35
N LEU A 267 21.91 11.09 18.59
CA LEU A 267 22.12 12.02 19.68
C LEU A 267 23.57 11.92 20.22
N PRO A 268 24.05 12.88 21.02
CA PRO A 268 25.35 12.79 21.69
C PRO A 268 25.50 11.47 22.48
N ARG A 269 26.74 11.04 22.72
CA ARG A 269 27.08 9.81 23.48
C ARG A 269 26.52 8.53 22.85
N ARG A 270 26.51 8.45 21.50
CA ARG A 270 26.02 7.28 20.74
C ARG A 270 24.63 6.82 21.18
N ARG A 271 23.71 7.74 21.28
CA ARG A 271 22.30 7.45 21.54
C ARG A 271 21.48 7.67 20.26
N TYR A 272 20.34 7.03 20.20
CA TYR A 272 19.40 7.14 19.07
C TYR A 272 17.98 7.30 19.59
N ARG A 273 17.17 8.04 18.84
CA ARG A 273 15.73 8.21 19.11
C ARG A 273 14.94 8.25 17.79
N LEU A 274 13.61 8.24 17.89
CA LEU A 274 12.78 8.61 16.75
C LEU A 274 12.95 10.11 16.44
N PRO A 275 12.81 10.54 15.16
CA PRO A 275 12.99 11.94 14.77
C PRO A 275 11.90 12.82 15.38
N GLN A 276 12.28 14.00 15.83
CA GLN A 276 11.37 14.98 16.46
C GLN A 276 10.77 15.92 15.44
#